data_69eb34504a0aec966c7615a620ed3b11
#
_entry.id   69eb34504a0aec966c7615a620ed3b11
#
_cell.length_a   1.000
_cell.length_b   1.000
_cell.length_c   1.000
_cell.angle_alpha   90.00
_cell.angle_beta   90.00
_cell.angle_gamma   90.00
#
_symmetry.space_group_name_H-M   'P 1'
#
loop_
_entity.id
_entity.type
_entity.pdbx_description
1 polymer ?
#
loop_
_entity_poly.entity_id
_entity_poly.type
_entity_poly.pdbx_seq_one_letter_code
_entity_poly.pdbx_strand_id
1 'polypeptide(L)'
;ASYEEAYQLADSYMYNPNWGWFEGEKRSAKIVESFDPTAIVNWTWKPKSGTTLTTAGAFRYSMYSSSAINWANVADPRPDYYRRLPSYYKDNPEAFELYTNLWQNDENMRQLDWYAMYNANAYDLNRPQGDYKGSNYILENRHSNQKNAIFNSTLNHRINDFMTLQAGVGFNYTQASYYKTVRDLMGGCYWLDTDKYAERDFPDNKDMLQNDLNNPNRQVKKGDRFGYDYNINSIIANIWLQNNINLAHWDIN
;
A
#
# COMPACT_ATOMS: atom_id res chain seq x y z
N ALA A 1 -8.69 -15.24 -12.46
CA ALA A 1 -8.29 -16.43 -13.24
C ALA A 1 -6.96 -16.99 -12.75
N SER A 2 -5.88 -16.19 -12.66
CA SER A 2 -4.54 -16.72 -12.29
C SER A 2 -4.44 -17.20 -10.83
N TYR A 3 -5.13 -16.57 -9.89
CA TYR A 3 -5.10 -16.99 -8.49
C TYR A 3 -5.83 -18.32 -8.29
N GLU A 4 -6.97 -18.50 -8.90
CA GLU A 4 -7.73 -19.74 -8.81
C GLU A 4 -6.96 -20.93 -9.40
N GLU A 5 -6.34 -20.75 -10.56
CA GLU A 5 -5.46 -21.75 -11.16
C GLU A 5 -4.27 -22.10 -10.26
N ALA A 6 -3.61 -21.09 -9.68
CA ALA A 6 -2.50 -21.30 -8.75
C ALA A 6 -2.92 -22.05 -7.47
N TYR A 7 -4.11 -21.78 -6.93
CA TYR A 7 -4.66 -22.52 -5.78
C TYR A 7 -4.96 -23.97 -6.12
N GLN A 8 -5.53 -24.23 -7.29
CA GLN A 8 -5.81 -25.59 -7.76
C GLN A 8 -4.53 -26.39 -8.00
N LEU A 9 -3.50 -25.77 -8.62
CA LEU A 9 -2.21 -26.40 -8.87
C LEU A 9 -1.42 -26.67 -7.59
N ALA A 10 -1.54 -25.78 -6.60
CA ALA A 10 -0.89 -25.93 -5.30
C ALA A 10 -1.66 -26.85 -4.33
N ASP A 11 -2.87 -27.27 -4.71
CA ASP A 11 -3.83 -27.98 -3.84
C ASP A 11 -4.06 -27.27 -2.50
N SER A 12 -4.10 -25.95 -2.51
CA SER A 12 -4.24 -25.15 -1.30
C SER A 12 -4.73 -23.72 -1.59
N TYR A 13 -5.82 -23.33 -0.93
CA TYR A 13 -6.28 -21.93 -0.87
C TYR A 13 -5.38 -21.03 -0.02
N MET A 14 -4.43 -21.60 0.71
CA MET A 14 -3.45 -20.86 1.50
C MET A 14 -2.13 -20.64 0.74
N TYR A 15 -2.08 -20.97 -0.55
CA TYR A 15 -0.91 -20.72 -1.37
C TYR A 15 -0.53 -19.23 -1.35
N ASN A 16 0.75 -18.96 -1.10
CA ASN A 16 1.29 -17.60 -1.02
C ASN A 16 2.54 -17.48 -1.91
N PRO A 17 2.47 -16.72 -3.02
CA PRO A 17 3.58 -16.52 -3.95
C PRO A 17 4.64 -15.52 -3.46
N ASN A 18 4.45 -14.89 -2.29
CA ASN A 18 5.28 -13.76 -1.87
C ASN A 18 6.47 -14.18 -0.99
N TRP A 19 6.82 -15.45 -0.92
CA TRP A 19 7.96 -15.92 -0.14
C TRP A 19 8.77 -16.97 -0.92
N GLY A 20 9.98 -17.22 -0.47
CA GLY A 20 10.85 -18.28 -0.98
C GLY A 20 11.97 -18.55 0.00
N TRP A 21 12.74 -19.62 -0.25
CA TRP A 21 13.90 -19.97 0.55
C TRP A 21 15.09 -19.07 0.19
N PHE A 22 15.78 -18.55 1.19
CA PHE A 22 17.01 -17.78 1.04
C PHE A 22 17.93 -18.04 2.24
N GLU A 23 19.16 -18.51 1.98
CA GLU A 23 20.15 -18.86 3.02
C GLU A 23 19.61 -19.84 4.07
N GLY A 24 18.75 -20.78 3.65
CA GLY A 24 18.15 -21.79 4.53
C GLY A 24 16.94 -21.32 5.32
N GLU A 25 16.51 -20.06 5.18
CA GLU A 25 15.37 -19.49 5.87
C GLU A 25 14.25 -19.08 4.91
N LYS A 26 13.01 -19.04 5.42
CA LYS A 26 11.87 -18.49 4.68
C LYS A 26 11.94 -16.97 4.68
N ARG A 27 12.08 -16.39 3.48
CA ARG A 27 12.09 -14.94 3.29
C ARG A 27 10.84 -14.49 2.55
N SER A 28 10.12 -13.53 3.14
CA SER A 28 8.93 -12.92 2.53
C SER A 28 9.28 -11.62 1.82
N ALA A 29 8.72 -11.43 0.62
CA ALA A 29 8.75 -10.15 -0.09
C ALA A 29 7.62 -9.21 0.39
N LYS A 30 6.60 -9.74 1.08
CA LYS A 30 5.45 -8.99 1.56
C LYS A 30 5.49 -8.88 3.08
N ILE A 31 6.07 -7.81 3.57
CA ILE A 31 6.17 -7.49 5.00
C ILE A 31 5.32 -6.26 5.25
N VAL A 32 4.41 -6.34 6.22
CA VAL A 32 3.57 -5.22 6.64
C VAL A 32 4.01 -4.78 8.03
N GLU A 33 4.26 -3.50 8.19
CA GLU A 33 4.59 -2.86 9.46
C GLU A 33 3.55 -1.76 9.72
N SER A 34 2.92 -1.79 10.88
CA SER A 34 1.86 -0.86 11.25
C SER A 34 2.03 -0.40 12.70
N PHE A 35 1.91 0.91 12.91
CA PHE A 35 1.83 1.52 14.23
C PHE A 35 0.77 2.63 14.20
N ASP A 36 -0.29 2.50 15.02
CA ASP A 36 -1.51 3.29 14.87
C ASP A 36 -2.11 3.74 16.21
N PRO A 37 -1.36 4.50 17.05
CA PRO A 37 -1.86 5.02 18.30
C PRO A 37 -2.96 6.06 18.09
N THR A 38 -4.01 5.96 18.92
CA THR A 38 -5.12 6.89 18.95
C THR A 38 -5.39 7.34 20.39
N ALA A 39 -5.46 8.66 20.61
CA ALA A 39 -5.87 9.26 21.87
C ALA A 39 -7.24 9.93 21.70
N ILE A 40 -8.15 9.70 22.64
CA ILE A 40 -9.50 10.27 22.63
C ILE A 40 -9.77 10.89 23.99
N VAL A 41 -10.29 12.12 23.98
CA VAL A 41 -10.75 12.82 25.18
C VAL A 41 -12.21 13.21 24.99
N ASN A 42 -13.03 12.82 25.92
CA ASN A 42 -14.46 13.18 25.97
C ASN A 42 -14.74 14.00 27.23
N TRP A 43 -15.50 15.08 27.06
CA TRP A 43 -15.96 15.90 28.14
C TRP A 43 -17.47 16.17 28.00
N THR A 44 -18.21 15.93 29.07
CA THR A 44 -19.65 16.17 29.11
C THR A 44 -19.97 17.16 30.22
N TRP A 45 -20.64 18.24 29.87
CA TRP A 45 -21.07 19.27 30.78
C TRP A 45 -22.61 19.37 30.81
N LYS A 46 -23.15 19.38 32.02
CA LYS A 46 -24.63 19.46 32.27
C LYS A 46 -24.91 20.66 33.16
N PRO A 47 -24.97 21.90 32.62
CA PRO A 47 -25.13 23.12 33.41
C PRO A 47 -26.52 23.22 34.13
N LYS A 48 -27.56 22.60 33.55
CA LYS A 48 -28.92 22.54 34.12
C LYS A 48 -29.65 21.30 33.62
N SER A 49 -30.79 20.98 34.28
CA SER A 49 -31.66 19.91 33.78
C SER A 49 -32.10 20.18 32.33
N GLY A 50 -32.09 19.13 31.50
CA GLY A 50 -32.43 19.22 30.06
C GLY A 50 -31.37 19.84 29.16
N THR A 51 -30.19 20.23 29.68
CA THR A 51 -29.09 20.74 28.83
C THR A 51 -27.85 19.89 29.01
N THR A 52 -27.31 19.39 27.90
CA THR A 52 -26.06 18.61 27.85
C THR A 52 -25.18 19.10 26.70
N LEU A 53 -23.96 19.47 27.00
CA LEU A 53 -22.91 19.71 26.00
C LEU A 53 -21.92 18.56 26.08
N THR A 54 -21.72 17.87 24.96
CA THR A 54 -20.72 16.81 24.82
C THR A 54 -19.67 17.27 23.82
N THR A 55 -18.42 17.33 24.27
CA THR A 55 -17.28 17.69 23.43
C THR A 55 -16.28 16.54 23.41
N ALA A 56 -15.85 16.17 22.23
CA ALA A 56 -14.86 15.11 22.02
C ALA A 56 -13.72 15.62 21.14
N GLY A 57 -12.50 15.28 21.52
CA GLY A 57 -11.30 15.46 20.72
C GLY A 57 -10.61 14.13 20.53
N ALA A 58 -10.12 13.88 19.33
CA ALA A 58 -9.31 12.70 19.02
C ALA A 58 -8.08 13.09 18.22
N PHE A 59 -6.97 12.40 18.48
CA PHE A 59 -5.77 12.48 17.68
C PHE A 59 -5.28 11.08 17.38
N ARG A 60 -5.05 10.81 16.09
CA ARG A 60 -4.51 9.54 15.58
C ARG A 60 -3.21 9.82 14.82
N TYR A 61 -2.20 9.02 15.10
CA TYR A 61 -0.96 9.00 14.35
C TYR A 61 -0.74 7.61 13.78
N SER A 62 -0.94 7.45 12.47
CA SER A 62 -0.83 6.17 11.78
C SER A 62 0.43 6.14 10.93
N MET A 63 1.27 5.13 11.15
CA MET A 63 2.36 4.76 10.26
C MET A 63 2.07 3.38 9.71
N TYR A 64 2.05 3.26 8.40
CA TYR A 64 1.84 2.01 7.71
C TYR A 64 2.87 1.85 6.60
N SER A 65 3.51 0.70 6.53
CA SER A 65 4.34 0.32 5.39
C SER A 65 4.07 -1.10 4.93
N SER A 66 4.24 -1.32 3.64
CA SER A 66 4.11 -2.64 3.02
C SER A 66 5.20 -2.81 1.98
N SER A 67 6.00 -3.87 2.12
CA SER A 67 7.04 -4.17 1.14
C SER A 67 6.49 -4.84 -0.12
N ALA A 68 7.21 -4.68 -1.22
CA ALA A 68 6.94 -5.35 -2.50
C ALA A 68 8.23 -5.45 -3.32
N ILE A 69 8.33 -6.47 -4.17
CA ILE A 69 9.41 -6.54 -5.17
C ILE A 69 9.11 -5.52 -6.26
N ASN A 70 10.14 -4.77 -6.64
CA ASN A 70 10.14 -3.93 -7.84
C ASN A 70 11.29 -4.36 -8.75
N TRP A 71 11.09 -4.25 -10.08
CA TRP A 71 12.08 -4.69 -11.06
C TRP A 71 12.03 -3.82 -12.31
N ALA A 72 13.16 -3.70 -13.00
CA ALA A 72 13.29 -2.98 -14.25
C ALA A 72 14.16 -3.77 -15.23
N ASN A 73 13.76 -3.82 -16.51
CA ASN A 73 14.49 -4.43 -17.62
C ASN A 73 14.81 -5.93 -17.46
N VAL A 74 14.08 -6.63 -16.60
CA VAL A 74 14.22 -8.06 -16.32
C VAL A 74 12.83 -8.73 -16.23
N ALA A 75 12.81 -10.06 -16.23
CA ALA A 75 11.58 -10.84 -16.15
C ALA A 75 10.82 -10.62 -14.83
N ASP A 76 9.52 -10.74 -14.86
CA ASP A 76 8.67 -10.73 -13.66
C ASP A 76 9.09 -11.89 -12.73
N PRO A 77 9.51 -11.61 -11.48
CA PRO A 77 10.02 -12.64 -10.58
C PRO A 77 8.93 -13.46 -9.90
N ARG A 78 7.67 -13.04 -10.01
CA ARG A 78 6.58 -13.69 -9.29
C ARG A 78 6.27 -15.07 -9.85
N PRO A 79 6.16 -16.10 -9.02
CA PRO A 79 5.82 -17.44 -9.48
C PRO A 79 4.42 -17.50 -10.08
N ASP A 80 3.45 -16.74 -9.58
CA ASP A 80 2.07 -16.66 -10.07
C ASP A 80 1.88 -15.71 -11.28
N TYR A 81 2.97 -15.25 -11.89
CA TYR A 81 2.88 -14.49 -13.13
C TYR A 81 2.29 -15.35 -14.24
N TYR A 82 1.28 -14.82 -14.95
CA TYR A 82 0.48 -15.61 -15.89
C TYR A 82 1.26 -16.41 -16.93
N ARG A 83 2.45 -15.94 -17.35
CA ARG A 83 3.32 -16.66 -18.31
C ARG A 83 4.03 -17.86 -17.70
N ARG A 84 3.98 -18.04 -16.38
CA ARG A 84 4.53 -19.20 -15.67
C ARG A 84 3.47 -20.24 -15.33
N LEU A 85 2.20 -19.94 -15.62
CA LEU A 85 1.08 -20.84 -15.37
C LEU A 85 0.80 -21.73 -16.57
N PRO A 86 0.34 -22.98 -16.39
CA PRO A 86 -0.01 -23.90 -17.47
C PRO A 86 -0.99 -23.31 -18.47
N SER A 87 -1.99 -22.54 -18.02
CA SER A 87 -3.01 -21.93 -18.89
C SER A 87 -2.43 -21.01 -19.99
N TYR A 88 -1.21 -20.47 -19.79
CA TYR A 88 -0.53 -19.72 -20.84
C TYR A 88 -0.14 -20.60 -22.03
N TYR A 89 0.09 -21.90 -21.80
CA TYR A 89 0.54 -22.87 -22.80
C TYR A 89 -0.59 -23.75 -23.33
N LYS A 90 -1.85 -23.35 -23.18
CA LYS A 90 -3.05 -24.14 -23.58
C LYS A 90 -3.02 -24.61 -25.03
N ASP A 91 -2.36 -23.87 -25.93
CA ASP A 91 -2.24 -24.22 -27.37
C ASP A 91 -1.03 -25.14 -27.67
N ASN A 92 -0.24 -25.51 -26.65
CA ASN A 92 0.88 -26.46 -26.72
C ASN A 92 0.70 -27.53 -25.63
N PRO A 93 0.13 -28.70 -25.96
CA PRO A 93 -0.19 -29.77 -24.99
C PRO A 93 1.03 -30.26 -24.18
N GLU A 94 2.19 -30.40 -24.82
CA GLU A 94 3.41 -30.86 -24.15
C GLU A 94 3.88 -29.87 -23.10
N ALA A 95 3.91 -28.58 -23.46
CA ALA A 95 4.28 -27.52 -22.50
C ALA A 95 3.23 -27.39 -21.40
N PHE A 96 1.94 -27.48 -21.70
CA PHE A 96 0.87 -27.46 -20.71
C PHE A 96 1.03 -28.56 -19.67
N GLU A 97 1.25 -29.81 -20.11
CA GLU A 97 1.46 -30.95 -19.23
C GLU A 97 2.74 -30.79 -18.37
N LEU A 98 3.83 -30.37 -19.00
CA LEU A 98 5.11 -30.12 -18.31
C LEU A 98 4.95 -29.07 -17.19
N TYR A 99 4.38 -27.91 -17.50
CA TYR A 99 4.21 -26.86 -16.50
C TYR A 99 3.19 -27.24 -15.42
N THR A 100 2.15 -28.01 -15.76
CA THR A 100 1.21 -28.57 -14.77
C THR A 100 1.93 -29.49 -13.79
N ASN A 101 2.73 -30.41 -14.30
CA ASN A 101 3.50 -31.35 -13.48
C ASN A 101 4.51 -30.62 -12.58
N LEU A 102 5.27 -29.67 -13.14
CA LEU A 102 6.21 -28.85 -12.36
C LEU A 102 5.51 -28.06 -11.24
N TRP A 103 4.38 -27.42 -11.53
CA TRP A 103 3.62 -26.67 -10.52
C TRP A 103 3.08 -27.57 -9.41
N GLN A 104 2.64 -28.78 -9.72
CA GLN A 104 2.08 -29.70 -8.73
C GLN A 104 3.15 -30.37 -7.86
N ASN A 105 4.32 -30.68 -8.43
CA ASN A 105 5.31 -31.54 -7.78
C ASN A 105 6.59 -30.83 -7.32
N ASP A 106 6.89 -29.61 -7.83
CA ASP A 106 8.05 -28.84 -7.42
C ASP A 106 7.64 -27.58 -6.66
N GLU A 107 7.90 -27.56 -5.34
CA GLU A 107 7.62 -26.41 -4.49
C GLU A 107 8.37 -25.16 -4.95
N ASN A 108 9.57 -25.28 -5.50
CA ASN A 108 10.38 -24.14 -5.95
C ASN A 108 9.73 -23.39 -7.11
N MET A 109 8.94 -24.08 -7.95
CA MET A 109 8.19 -23.42 -9.02
C MET A 109 7.10 -22.48 -8.52
N ARG A 110 6.63 -22.70 -7.29
CA ARG A 110 5.56 -21.94 -6.64
C ARG A 110 6.05 -20.84 -5.71
N GLN A 111 7.37 -20.65 -5.61
CA GLN A 111 7.99 -19.73 -4.66
C GLN A 111 8.88 -18.72 -5.37
N LEU A 112 9.21 -17.62 -4.64
CA LEU A 112 10.19 -16.65 -5.12
C LEU A 112 11.59 -17.25 -5.14
N ASP A 113 12.24 -17.14 -6.27
CA ASP A 113 13.66 -17.46 -6.41
C ASP A 113 14.52 -16.22 -6.06
N TRP A 114 14.85 -16.11 -4.78
CA TRP A 114 15.70 -15.02 -4.29
C TRP A 114 17.10 -15.06 -4.89
N TYR A 115 17.68 -16.26 -5.08
CA TYR A 115 19.02 -16.39 -5.66
C TYR A 115 19.06 -15.93 -7.10
N ALA A 116 18.05 -16.23 -7.90
CA ALA A 116 17.96 -15.72 -9.27
C ALA A 116 17.89 -14.19 -9.30
N MET A 117 17.15 -13.55 -8.38
CA MET A 117 17.07 -12.07 -8.30
C MET A 117 18.41 -11.45 -7.89
N TYR A 118 19.11 -12.01 -6.88
CA TYR A 118 20.44 -11.56 -6.48
C TYR A 118 21.47 -11.77 -7.61
N ASN A 119 21.45 -12.91 -8.28
CA ASN A 119 22.31 -13.18 -9.41
C ASN A 119 22.09 -12.22 -10.58
N ALA A 120 20.84 -11.88 -10.89
CA ALA A 120 20.52 -10.91 -11.93
C ALA A 120 21.03 -9.49 -11.59
N ASN A 121 21.13 -9.13 -10.32
CA ASN A 121 21.75 -7.88 -9.90
C ASN A 121 23.29 -7.93 -9.97
N ALA A 122 23.88 -9.09 -9.71
CA ALA A 122 25.34 -9.28 -9.71
C ALA A 122 25.93 -9.46 -11.12
N TYR A 123 25.18 -10.13 -12.03
CA TYR A 123 25.69 -10.62 -13.32
C TYR A 123 24.85 -10.17 -14.50
N ASP A 124 24.49 -8.89 -14.59
CA ASP A 124 23.75 -8.39 -15.76
C ASP A 124 24.66 -8.31 -16.99
N LEU A 125 24.53 -9.30 -17.87
CA LEU A 125 25.27 -9.40 -19.13
C LEU A 125 24.90 -8.33 -20.16
N ASN A 126 23.79 -7.62 -19.97
CA ASN A 126 23.31 -6.60 -20.90
C ASN A 126 23.84 -5.19 -20.57
N ARG A 127 24.63 -5.05 -19.50
CA ARG A 127 25.24 -3.76 -19.12
C ARG A 127 26.65 -3.63 -19.65
N PRO A 128 27.07 -2.42 -20.07
CA PRO A 128 28.47 -2.17 -20.44
C PRO A 128 29.41 -2.53 -19.30
N GLN A 129 30.55 -3.11 -19.64
CA GLN A 129 31.57 -3.49 -18.69
C GLN A 129 32.05 -2.28 -17.88
N GLY A 130 31.76 -2.26 -16.58
CA GLY A 130 32.05 -1.15 -15.66
C GLY A 130 30.84 -0.56 -14.93
N ASP A 131 29.62 -0.81 -15.39
CA ASP A 131 28.37 -0.25 -14.83
C ASP A 131 27.55 -1.28 -14.02
N TYR A 132 28.25 -2.26 -13.46
CA TYR A 132 27.68 -3.48 -12.85
C TYR A 132 27.02 -3.29 -11.48
N LYS A 133 26.77 -2.08 -11.04
CA LYS A 133 26.41 -1.83 -9.64
C LYS A 133 24.94 -1.48 -9.38
N GLY A 134 24.17 -1.18 -10.41
CA GLY A 134 22.74 -0.89 -10.28
C GLY A 134 21.92 -2.17 -10.14
N SER A 135 20.89 -2.13 -9.31
CA SER A 135 19.95 -3.25 -9.14
C SER A 135 18.93 -3.31 -10.28
N ASN A 136 18.63 -4.53 -10.75
CA ASN A 136 17.49 -4.82 -11.61
C ASN A 136 16.24 -5.23 -10.82
N TYR A 137 16.45 -5.86 -9.65
CA TYR A 137 15.44 -6.20 -8.66
C TYR A 137 15.75 -5.50 -7.34
N ILE A 138 14.73 -4.94 -6.71
CA ILE A 138 14.80 -4.40 -5.36
C ILE A 138 13.58 -4.83 -4.54
N LEU A 139 13.72 -4.78 -3.23
CA LEU A 139 12.58 -4.76 -2.33
C LEU A 139 12.31 -3.30 -1.95
N GLU A 140 11.10 -2.81 -2.23
CA GLU A 140 10.65 -1.47 -1.86
C GLU A 140 9.71 -1.52 -0.66
N ASN A 141 9.65 -0.45 0.12
CA ASN A 141 8.57 -0.17 1.05
C ASN A 141 7.66 0.92 0.49
N ARG A 142 6.36 0.68 0.53
CA ARG A 142 5.31 1.67 0.24
C ARG A 142 4.73 2.15 1.55
N HIS A 143 4.89 3.44 1.81
CA HIS A 143 4.45 4.07 3.05
C HIS A 143 3.14 4.83 2.84
N SER A 144 2.24 4.71 3.83
CA SER A 144 1.00 5.46 3.92
C SER A 144 0.85 5.93 5.37
N ASN A 145 1.40 7.11 5.67
CA ASN A 145 1.40 7.66 7.01
C ASN A 145 0.32 8.73 7.13
N GLN A 146 -0.39 8.76 8.25
CA GLN A 146 -1.47 9.71 8.46
C GLN A 146 -1.39 10.35 9.86
N LYS A 147 -1.68 11.65 9.91
CA LYS A 147 -2.00 12.39 11.13
C LYS A 147 -3.44 12.86 11.02
N ASN A 148 -4.25 12.55 12.00
CA ASN A 148 -5.65 12.92 11.98
C ASN A 148 -6.01 13.57 13.32
N ALA A 149 -6.59 14.78 13.26
CA ALA A 149 -7.11 15.49 14.42
C ALA A 149 -8.60 15.75 14.22
N ILE A 150 -9.40 15.28 15.16
CA ILE A 150 -10.86 15.37 15.09
C ILE A 150 -11.34 16.12 16.33
N PHE A 151 -12.28 17.04 16.13
CA PHE A 151 -13.00 17.73 17.18
C PHE A 151 -14.50 17.71 16.86
N ASN A 152 -15.29 17.37 17.85
CA ASN A 152 -16.75 17.43 17.76
C ASN A 152 -17.31 18.01 19.06
N SER A 153 -18.32 18.89 18.93
CA SER A 153 -19.06 19.38 20.08
C SER A 153 -20.55 19.40 19.74
N THR A 154 -21.35 18.78 20.59
CA THR A 154 -22.82 18.65 20.40
C THR A 154 -23.52 19.16 21.62
N LEU A 155 -24.42 20.13 21.42
CA LEU A 155 -25.34 20.62 22.40
C LEU A 155 -26.71 19.91 22.22
N ASN A 156 -27.26 19.39 23.31
CA ASN A 156 -28.63 18.91 23.40
C ASN A 156 -29.35 19.74 24.46
N HIS A 157 -30.42 20.45 24.06
CA HIS A 157 -31.15 21.31 24.95
C HIS A 157 -32.65 21.07 24.81
N ARG A 158 -33.30 20.58 25.89
CA ARG A 158 -34.74 20.44 26.00
C ARG A 158 -35.34 21.83 26.28
N ILE A 159 -36.04 22.38 25.29
CA ILE A 159 -36.69 23.69 25.40
C ILE A 159 -37.95 23.57 26.26
N ASN A 160 -38.77 22.54 26.04
CA ASN A 160 -39.96 22.19 26.79
C ASN A 160 -40.28 20.70 26.66
N ASP A 161 -41.44 20.24 27.12
CA ASP A 161 -41.79 18.82 27.17
C ASP A 161 -41.96 18.15 25.79
N PHE A 162 -42.20 18.94 24.76
CA PHE A 162 -42.39 18.45 23.40
C PHE A 162 -41.31 18.90 22.41
N MET A 163 -40.34 19.71 22.82
CA MET A 163 -39.36 20.28 21.90
C MET A 163 -37.93 20.16 22.43
N THR A 164 -37.08 19.55 21.65
CA THR A 164 -35.62 19.41 21.93
C THR A 164 -34.81 19.95 20.77
N LEU A 165 -33.91 20.89 21.07
CA LEU A 165 -32.95 21.44 20.14
C LEU A 165 -31.64 20.71 20.27
N GLN A 166 -31.08 20.31 19.13
CA GLN A 166 -29.74 19.78 19.02
C GLN A 166 -28.91 20.63 18.06
N ALA A 167 -27.69 20.92 18.42
CA ALA A 167 -26.77 21.69 17.59
C ALA A 167 -25.38 21.08 17.70
N GLY A 168 -24.65 21.05 16.63
CA GLY A 168 -23.28 20.51 16.66
C GLY A 168 -22.32 21.20 15.71
N VAL A 169 -21.07 21.15 16.08
CA VAL A 169 -19.94 21.57 15.25
C VAL A 169 -18.95 20.43 15.18
N GLY A 170 -18.38 20.22 14.01
CA GLY A 170 -17.35 19.22 13.78
C GLY A 170 -16.20 19.80 12.99
N PHE A 171 -15.00 19.34 13.32
CA PHE A 171 -13.79 19.68 12.61
C PHE A 171 -12.92 18.42 12.47
N ASN A 172 -12.43 18.17 11.27
CA ASN A 172 -11.52 17.06 10.99
C ASN A 172 -10.38 17.58 10.10
N TYR A 173 -9.16 17.44 10.59
CA TYR A 173 -7.93 17.69 9.84
C TYR A 173 -7.20 16.38 9.62
N THR A 174 -6.90 16.07 8.36
CA THR A 174 -6.11 14.91 7.98
C THR A 174 -4.92 15.34 7.14
N GLN A 175 -3.73 14.93 7.54
CA GLN A 175 -2.52 14.99 6.73
C GLN A 175 -2.09 13.56 6.41
N ALA A 176 -2.09 13.19 5.13
CA ALA A 176 -1.64 11.89 4.64
C ALA A 176 -0.36 12.06 3.80
N SER A 177 0.65 11.22 4.07
CA SER A 177 1.93 11.20 3.37
C SER A 177 2.12 9.85 2.68
N TYR A 178 2.33 9.86 1.38
CA TYR A 178 2.53 8.68 0.56
C TYR A 178 3.88 8.76 -0.12
N TYR A 179 4.73 7.78 0.12
CA TYR A 179 6.07 7.72 -0.48
C TYR A 179 6.58 6.29 -0.54
N LYS A 180 7.61 6.07 -1.34
CA LYS A 180 8.35 4.80 -1.41
C LYS A 180 9.76 4.96 -0.88
N THR A 181 10.30 3.89 -0.31
CA THR A 181 11.72 3.79 0.02
C THR A 181 12.30 2.49 -0.48
N VAL A 182 13.59 2.49 -0.77
CA VAL A 182 14.34 1.26 -1.05
C VAL A 182 14.54 0.50 0.26
N ARG A 183 13.98 -0.71 0.38
CA ARG A 183 14.18 -1.58 1.54
C ARG A 183 15.46 -2.41 1.43
N ASP A 184 15.69 -3.00 0.24
CA ASP A 184 16.85 -3.85 -0.04
C ASP A 184 17.22 -3.77 -1.52
N LEU A 185 18.50 -3.59 -1.81
CA LEU A 185 19.06 -3.53 -3.16
C LEU A 185 19.41 -4.90 -3.74
N MET A 186 19.22 -5.99 -2.96
CA MET A 186 19.46 -7.38 -3.37
C MET A 186 20.83 -7.57 -4.04
N GLY A 187 21.91 -7.07 -3.39
CA GLY A 187 23.28 -7.19 -3.87
C GLY A 187 23.76 -6.10 -4.83
N GLY A 188 22.88 -5.25 -5.36
CA GLY A 188 23.27 -4.06 -6.12
C GLY A 188 23.70 -2.90 -5.23
N CYS A 189 24.32 -1.87 -5.83
CA CYS A 189 24.81 -0.69 -5.09
C CYS A 189 23.85 0.48 -5.10
N TYR A 190 22.95 0.54 -6.07
CA TYR A 190 21.92 1.58 -6.22
C TYR A 190 20.73 1.07 -7.05
N TRP A 191 19.61 1.75 -6.97
CA TRP A 191 18.49 1.66 -7.88
C TRP A 191 18.40 2.94 -8.70
N LEU A 192 18.14 2.82 -10.02
CA LEU A 192 17.90 3.98 -10.87
C LEU A 192 16.44 4.44 -10.73
N ASP A 193 16.25 5.70 -10.33
CA ASP A 193 14.93 6.27 -10.07
C ASP A 193 14.25 6.73 -11.36
N THR A 194 13.80 5.76 -12.16
CA THR A 194 13.10 5.98 -13.42
C THR A 194 11.78 5.25 -13.47
N ASP A 195 10.84 5.72 -14.29
CA ASP A 195 9.57 5.05 -14.56
C ASP A 195 9.71 4.08 -15.74
N LYS A 196 9.71 2.80 -15.44
CA LYS A 196 9.79 1.72 -16.42
C LYS A 196 8.62 1.67 -17.42
N TYR A 197 7.48 2.23 -17.06
CA TYR A 197 6.31 2.29 -17.97
C TYR A 197 6.48 3.42 -18.97
N ALA A 198 7.00 4.56 -18.53
CA ALA A 198 7.33 5.68 -19.41
C ALA A 198 8.42 5.29 -20.42
N GLU A 199 9.38 4.44 -20.06
CA GLU A 199 10.38 3.90 -20.99
C GLU A 199 9.74 3.15 -22.17
N ARG A 200 8.69 2.38 -21.91
CA ARG A 200 7.94 1.67 -22.96
C ARG A 200 7.07 2.62 -23.79
N ASP A 201 6.39 3.55 -23.12
CA ASP A 201 5.39 4.41 -23.75
C ASP A 201 6.01 5.62 -24.46
N PHE A 202 7.22 6.04 -24.07
CA PHE A 202 7.97 7.17 -24.61
C PHE A 202 9.45 6.82 -24.92
N PRO A 203 9.74 5.84 -25.79
CA PRO A 203 11.09 5.32 -25.99
C PRO A 203 12.09 6.37 -26.50
N ASP A 204 11.61 7.39 -27.21
CA ASP A 204 12.44 8.44 -27.83
C ASP A 204 12.60 9.69 -26.92
N ASN A 205 11.95 9.73 -25.77
CA ASN A 205 12.01 10.87 -24.86
C ASN A 205 12.47 10.47 -23.45
N LYS A 206 13.79 10.58 -23.22
CA LYS A 206 14.41 10.20 -21.94
C LYS A 206 14.01 11.08 -20.75
N ASP A 207 13.53 12.30 -20.99
CA ASP A 207 13.07 13.18 -19.91
C ASP A 207 11.76 12.65 -19.29
N MET A 208 10.94 11.95 -20.08
CA MET A 208 9.70 11.35 -19.60
C MET A 208 9.92 10.14 -18.66
N LEU A 209 11.14 9.58 -18.64
CA LEU A 209 11.47 8.47 -17.75
C LEU A 209 11.79 8.92 -16.33
N GLN A 210 12.05 10.21 -16.12
CA GLN A 210 12.56 10.70 -14.85
C GLN A 210 11.44 10.88 -13.83
N ASN A 211 11.55 10.22 -12.66
CA ASN A 211 10.67 10.48 -11.52
C ASN A 211 11.02 11.83 -10.85
N ASP A 212 12.27 12.25 -10.92
CA ASP A 212 12.75 13.55 -10.42
C ASP A 212 13.39 14.33 -11.55
N LEU A 213 12.66 15.31 -12.09
CA LEU A 213 13.11 16.15 -13.21
C LEU A 213 14.27 17.08 -12.83
N ASN A 214 14.45 17.38 -11.54
CA ASN A 214 15.55 18.19 -11.05
C ASN A 214 16.86 17.41 -10.92
N ASN A 215 16.75 16.07 -10.76
CA ASN A 215 17.89 15.16 -10.62
C ASN A 215 17.73 13.97 -11.57
N PRO A 216 17.90 14.15 -12.89
CA PRO A 216 17.73 13.08 -13.86
C PRO A 216 18.73 11.94 -13.61
N ASN A 217 18.28 10.71 -13.84
CA ASN A 217 19.04 9.46 -13.59
C ASN A 217 19.53 9.32 -12.14
N ARG A 218 18.72 9.81 -11.19
CA ARG A 218 19.04 9.74 -9.78
C ARG A 218 19.29 8.30 -9.34
N GLN A 219 20.43 8.07 -8.70
CA GLN A 219 20.79 6.80 -8.08
C GLN A 219 20.39 6.81 -6.61
N VAL A 220 19.46 5.94 -6.24
CA VAL A 220 18.97 5.83 -4.87
C VAL A 220 19.52 4.59 -4.19
N LYS A 221 19.76 4.70 -2.88
CA LYS A 221 20.30 3.66 -2.01
C LYS A 221 19.26 3.17 -1.03
N LYS A 222 19.61 2.14 -0.24
CA LYS A 222 18.75 1.64 0.83
C LYS A 222 18.34 2.77 1.79
N GLY A 223 17.04 2.91 2.01
CA GLY A 223 16.43 3.95 2.84
C GLY A 223 16.01 5.21 2.09
N ASP A 224 16.55 5.48 0.91
CA ASP A 224 16.21 6.66 0.13
C ASP A 224 14.77 6.58 -0.41
N ARG A 225 14.11 7.75 -0.48
CA ARG A 225 12.82 7.90 -1.16
C ARG A 225 13.01 7.93 -2.66
N PHE A 226 12.07 7.32 -3.40
CA PHE A 226 12.09 7.28 -4.85
C PHE A 226 10.68 7.10 -5.42
N GLY A 227 10.55 7.24 -6.73
CA GLY A 227 9.31 7.08 -7.47
C GLY A 227 8.33 8.20 -7.17
N TYR A 228 7.54 8.07 -6.12
CA TYR A 228 6.62 9.11 -5.68
C TYR A 228 6.85 9.52 -4.21
N ASP A 229 6.59 10.80 -3.93
CA ASP A 229 6.59 11.39 -2.58
C ASP A 229 5.63 12.58 -2.58
N TYR A 230 4.45 12.40 -1.98
CA TYR A 230 3.45 13.46 -1.95
C TYR A 230 2.64 13.45 -0.65
N ASN A 231 2.09 14.61 -0.32
CA ASN A 231 1.23 14.81 0.84
C ASN A 231 -0.15 15.29 0.39
N ILE A 232 -1.18 14.78 1.07
CA ILE A 232 -2.56 15.23 0.92
C ILE A 232 -3.01 15.81 2.25
N ASN A 233 -3.47 17.06 2.25
CA ASN A 233 -4.07 17.70 3.40
C ASN A 233 -5.56 17.88 3.15
N SER A 234 -6.39 17.46 4.09
CA SER A 234 -7.84 17.61 4.05
C SER A 234 -8.32 18.29 5.31
N ILE A 235 -9.21 19.25 5.13
CA ILE A 235 -9.93 19.94 6.21
C ILE A 235 -11.42 19.77 5.94
N ILE A 236 -12.13 19.25 6.91
CA ILE A 236 -13.59 19.14 6.87
C ILE A 236 -14.12 19.86 8.12
N ALA A 237 -14.98 20.84 7.91
CA ALA A 237 -15.71 21.50 8.98
C ALA A 237 -17.21 21.41 8.69
N ASN A 238 -17.98 21.14 9.69
CA ASN A 238 -19.44 21.10 9.61
C ASN A 238 -20.08 21.80 10.80
N ILE A 239 -21.26 22.30 10.58
CA ILE A 239 -22.19 22.81 11.59
C ILE A 239 -23.56 22.30 11.24
N TRP A 240 -24.33 21.89 12.22
CA TRP A 240 -25.68 21.42 12.02
C TRP A 240 -26.60 21.85 13.17
N LEU A 241 -27.87 21.95 12.86
CA LEU A 241 -28.92 22.27 13.79
C LEU A 241 -30.11 21.36 13.49
N GLN A 242 -30.68 20.75 14.52
CA GLN A 242 -31.84 19.88 14.43
C GLN A 242 -32.82 20.25 15.54
N ASN A 243 -34.09 20.24 15.22
CA ASN A 243 -35.14 20.46 16.19
C ASN A 243 -36.11 19.27 16.18
N ASN A 244 -36.22 18.57 17.28
CA ASN A 244 -37.10 17.43 17.44
C ASN A 244 -38.38 17.88 18.17
N ILE A 245 -39.53 17.73 17.53
CA ILE A 245 -40.84 18.11 18.07
C ILE A 245 -41.68 16.84 18.19
N ASN A 246 -41.99 16.44 19.42
CA ASN A 246 -42.79 15.26 19.74
C ASN A 246 -44.18 15.69 20.18
N LEU A 247 -45.17 15.50 19.34
CA LEU A 247 -46.59 15.74 19.64
C LEU A 247 -47.28 14.40 19.88
N ALA A 248 -48.47 14.41 20.49
CA ALA A 248 -49.18 13.19 20.87
C ALA A 248 -49.35 12.15 19.74
N HIS A 249 -49.36 12.59 18.48
CA HIS A 249 -49.52 11.74 17.29
C HIS A 249 -48.52 12.00 16.18
N TRP A 250 -47.50 12.87 16.40
CA TRP A 250 -46.53 13.28 15.36
C TRP A 250 -45.17 13.49 15.96
N ASP A 251 -44.16 12.86 15.35
CA ASP A 251 -42.74 13.12 15.59
C ASP A 251 -42.18 13.84 14.36
N ILE A 252 -41.68 15.05 14.55
CA ILE A 252 -41.07 15.89 13.50
C ILE A 252 -39.62 16.17 13.86
N ASN A 253 -38.72 15.79 12.96
CA ASN A 253 -37.25 15.96 13.09
C ASN A 253 -36.70 16.86 12.00
#